data_3dd1403d474f8883742384ab2b811319
#
_entry.id   3dd1403d474f8883742384ab2b811319
#
_cell.length_a   1.000
_cell.length_b   1.000
_cell.length_c   1.000
_cell.angle_alpha   90.00
_cell.angle_beta   90.00
_cell.angle_gamma   90.00
#
_symmetry.space_group_name_H-M   'P 1'
#
loop_
_entity.id
_entity.type
_entity.pdbx_description
1 polymer ?
#
loop_
_entity_poly.entity_id
_entity_poly.type
_entity_poly.pdbx_seq_one_letter_code
_entity_poly.pdbx_strand_id
1 'polypeptide(L)'
;MGQALAIGDDTGLTMVLVTGDERTALRGAIPEGAGILAISGTGMIVLGRDENGHEHRCGGWGWLLDGAGSAFDLGHQGLPLTLRMADGRLPDHPLRLQMWNQMGCDSHAAVKARVVQQDFGTADFAALAPLVVEAAAKNCPGAEEIVKGSAAALSRCISTVAQQLCLRSPLVVCHGGAVTHLQGSRTAVQQAIDQSIPEARWGKAKGDACDGALLMAEASSLRPR
;
A
#
# COMPACT_ATOMS: atom_id res chain seq x y z
N MET A 1 15.55 -1.04 13.72
CA MET A 1 16.62 -0.13 14.20
C MET A 1 17.41 0.34 13.00
N GLY A 2 17.48 1.67 12.76
CA GLY A 2 18.39 2.24 11.77
C GLY A 2 19.83 2.07 12.23
N GLN A 3 20.77 1.77 11.33
CA GLN A 3 22.19 1.75 11.63
C GLN A 3 22.77 3.16 11.50
N ALA A 4 23.40 3.67 12.55
CA ALA A 4 24.22 4.86 12.47
C ALA A 4 25.61 4.45 11.92
N LEU A 5 26.03 5.07 10.83
CA LEU A 5 27.36 4.90 10.24
C LEU A 5 28.20 6.15 10.57
N ALA A 6 29.41 5.95 11.09
CA ALA A 6 30.38 7.02 11.17
C ALA A 6 30.96 7.25 9.75
N ILE A 7 30.84 8.46 9.23
CA ILE A 7 31.46 8.86 7.96
C ILE A 7 32.72 9.67 8.28
N GLY A 8 33.81 9.38 7.57
CA GLY A 8 35.11 10.02 7.78
C GLY A 8 35.11 11.53 7.51
N ASP A 9 36.15 12.19 7.98
CA ASP A 9 36.31 13.63 8.24
C ASP A 9 36.09 14.60 7.06
N ASP A 10 36.02 14.17 5.81
CA ASP A 10 35.98 15.06 4.64
C ASP A 10 34.59 15.63 4.30
N THR A 11 33.51 15.15 4.91
CA THR A 11 32.13 15.58 4.56
C THR A 11 31.54 16.60 5.52
N GLY A 12 32.19 16.88 6.66
CA GLY A 12 31.66 17.70 7.75
C GLY A 12 30.42 17.11 8.45
N LEU A 13 30.03 15.86 8.10
CA LEU A 13 28.92 15.15 8.71
C LEU A 13 29.40 14.40 9.96
N THR A 14 28.75 14.65 11.07
CA THR A 14 29.09 14.00 12.35
C THR A 14 28.41 12.65 12.54
N MET A 15 27.29 12.43 11.86
CA MET A 15 26.52 11.19 11.93
C MET A 15 25.63 11.02 10.69
N VAL A 16 25.49 9.78 10.23
CA VAL A 16 24.50 9.40 9.19
C VAL A 16 23.60 8.32 9.75
N LEU A 17 22.29 8.54 9.65
CA LEU A 17 21.28 7.55 9.99
C LEU A 17 20.74 6.90 8.71
N VAL A 18 21.01 5.60 8.53
CA VAL A 18 20.43 4.81 7.44
C VAL A 18 19.20 4.07 7.98
N THR A 19 18.06 4.29 7.32
CA THR A 19 16.78 3.68 7.72
C THR A 19 15.92 3.37 6.49
N GLY A 20 14.84 2.59 6.65
CA GLY A 20 13.88 2.36 5.59
C GLY A 20 13.04 3.61 5.30
N ASP A 21 12.61 3.74 4.04
CA ASP A 21 11.77 4.85 3.58
C ASP A 21 10.39 4.85 4.26
N GLU A 22 9.88 3.68 4.65
CA GLU A 22 8.64 3.55 5.43
C GLU A 22 8.71 4.24 6.79
N ARG A 23 9.90 4.29 7.43
CA ARG A 23 10.09 4.97 8.71
C ARG A 23 10.11 6.48 8.56
N THR A 24 10.80 6.97 7.54
CA THR A 24 10.75 8.40 7.23
C THR A 24 9.35 8.82 6.84
N ALA A 25 8.63 8.00 6.06
CA ALA A 25 7.22 8.26 5.72
C ALA A 25 6.31 8.28 6.97
N LEU A 26 6.47 7.33 7.92
CA LEU A 26 5.73 7.35 9.18
C LEU A 26 6.05 8.63 9.99
N ARG A 27 7.32 9.00 10.09
CA ARG A 27 7.73 10.20 10.83
C ARG A 27 7.21 11.49 10.20
N GLY A 28 7.13 11.58 8.87
CA GLY A 28 6.55 12.72 8.17
C GLY A 28 5.03 12.76 8.30
N ALA A 29 4.36 11.63 8.08
CA ALA A 29 2.91 11.55 8.18
C ALA A 29 2.38 11.77 9.60
N ILE A 30 3.08 11.22 10.61
CA ILE A 30 2.73 11.29 12.04
C ILE A 30 4.00 11.72 12.81
N PRO A 31 4.30 13.02 12.87
CA PRO A 31 5.53 13.52 13.47
C PRO A 31 5.69 13.15 14.95
N GLU A 32 4.59 13.13 15.70
CA GLU A 32 4.59 12.93 17.15
C GLU A 32 3.53 11.90 17.57
N GLY A 33 3.77 11.24 18.72
CA GLY A 33 2.85 10.31 19.35
C GLY A 33 2.72 8.98 18.63
N ALA A 34 1.74 8.21 19.09
CA ALA A 34 1.41 6.90 18.53
C ALA A 34 0.55 7.00 17.27
N GLY A 35 0.73 6.07 16.35
CA GLY A 35 -0.10 5.96 15.16
C GLY A 35 0.40 4.93 14.17
N ILE A 36 -0.39 4.71 13.13
CA ILE A 36 -0.16 3.71 12.10
C ILE A 36 -0.22 4.39 10.73
N LEU A 37 0.82 4.21 9.93
CA LEU A 37 0.85 4.56 8.51
C LEU A 37 0.67 3.30 7.68
N ALA A 38 -0.35 3.29 6.84
CA ALA A 38 -0.58 2.26 5.83
C ALA A 38 -0.29 2.84 4.44
N ILE A 39 0.74 2.33 3.78
CA ILE A 39 1.09 2.72 2.42
C ILE A 39 0.54 1.65 1.47
N SER A 40 -0.34 2.06 0.55
CA SER A 40 -0.90 1.22 -0.50
C SER A 40 -0.76 1.93 -1.84
N GLY A 41 0.32 1.62 -2.52
CA GLY A 41 0.68 2.06 -3.87
C GLY A 41 0.80 0.87 -4.81
N THR A 42 1.86 0.82 -5.62
CA THR A 42 2.21 -0.38 -6.40
C THR A 42 2.43 -1.58 -5.49
N GLY A 43 3.11 -1.41 -4.35
CA GLY A 43 3.19 -2.38 -3.26
C GLY A 43 2.39 -1.93 -2.03
N MET A 44 2.47 -2.71 -0.95
CA MET A 44 1.79 -2.43 0.30
C MET A 44 2.74 -2.64 1.48
N ILE A 45 2.67 -1.76 2.48
CA ILE A 45 3.36 -1.89 3.76
C ILE A 45 2.60 -1.11 4.83
N VAL A 46 2.57 -1.64 6.05
CA VAL A 46 2.01 -0.97 7.22
C VAL A 46 3.09 -0.88 8.30
N LEU A 47 3.30 0.30 8.84
CA LEU A 47 4.20 0.56 9.95
C LEU A 47 3.47 1.39 11.01
N GLY A 48 3.59 1.00 12.26
CA GLY A 48 3.07 1.76 13.39
C GLY A 48 4.15 2.06 14.43
N ARG A 49 3.84 3.01 15.29
CA ARG A 49 4.66 3.40 16.44
C ARG A 49 3.77 3.66 17.65
N ASP A 50 4.18 3.18 18.84
CA ASP A 50 3.53 3.49 20.12
C ASP A 50 4.06 4.80 20.72
N GLU A 51 3.50 5.21 21.88
CA GLU A 51 3.91 6.42 22.60
C GLU A 51 5.36 6.35 23.13
N ASN A 52 5.91 5.15 23.29
CA ASN A 52 7.29 4.91 23.75
C ASN A 52 8.29 4.86 22.58
N GLY A 53 7.81 4.93 21.34
CA GLY A 53 8.63 4.84 20.14
C GLY A 53 8.92 3.41 19.68
N HIS A 54 8.28 2.37 20.24
CA HIS A 54 8.38 1.02 19.70
C HIS A 54 7.65 0.95 18.37
N GLU A 55 8.26 0.31 17.41
CA GLU A 55 7.72 0.17 16.06
C GLU A 55 7.35 -1.28 15.76
N HIS A 56 6.27 -1.46 15.02
CA HIS A 56 5.90 -2.75 14.44
C HIS A 56 5.53 -2.58 12.97
N ARG A 57 6.06 -3.47 12.13
CA ARG A 57 5.84 -3.51 10.69
C ARG A 57 5.02 -4.74 10.32
N CYS A 58 4.05 -4.57 9.41
CA CYS A 58 3.30 -5.67 8.79
C CYS A 58 3.29 -5.48 7.28
N GLY A 59 3.52 -6.55 6.55
CA GLY A 59 3.60 -6.51 5.09
C GLY A 59 4.91 -5.98 4.52
N GLY A 60 4.89 -5.66 3.22
CA GLY A 60 6.06 -5.12 2.53
C GLY A 60 7.14 -6.15 2.20
N TRP A 61 6.76 -7.41 2.01
CA TRP A 61 7.68 -8.51 1.64
C TRP A 61 7.89 -8.65 0.14
N GLY A 62 7.38 -7.69 -0.64
CA GLY A 62 7.45 -7.70 -2.10
C GLY A 62 6.25 -8.41 -2.73
N TRP A 63 5.99 -8.06 -3.98
CA TRP A 63 4.79 -8.46 -4.71
C TRP A 63 4.64 -9.98 -4.92
N LEU A 64 5.75 -10.69 -5.02
CA LEU A 64 5.76 -12.16 -5.18
C LEU A 64 5.26 -12.89 -3.93
N LEU A 65 5.49 -12.33 -2.75
CA LEU A 65 5.21 -12.98 -1.48
C LEU A 65 4.02 -12.35 -0.77
N ASP A 66 3.83 -11.04 -0.93
CA ASP A 66 2.90 -10.28 -0.10
C ASP A 66 2.44 -9.01 -0.84
N GLY A 67 1.69 -9.19 -1.92
CA GLY A 67 1.16 -8.09 -2.73
C GLY A 67 -0.25 -7.63 -2.33
N ALA A 68 -0.94 -8.40 -1.48
CA ALA A 68 -2.35 -8.17 -1.15
C ALA A 68 -2.57 -6.81 -0.46
N GLY A 69 -3.60 -6.08 -0.90
CA GLY A 69 -3.90 -4.74 -0.40
C GLY A 69 -3.22 -3.60 -1.16
N SER A 70 -2.57 -3.87 -2.30
CA SER A 70 -1.90 -2.89 -3.17
C SER A 70 -2.62 -2.68 -4.50
N ALA A 71 -2.20 -1.68 -5.28
CA ALA A 71 -2.67 -1.52 -6.66
C ALA A 71 -2.24 -2.69 -7.56
N PHE A 72 -1.04 -3.25 -7.34
CA PHE A 72 -0.62 -4.49 -7.98
C PHE A 72 -1.64 -5.60 -7.77
N ASP A 73 -2.05 -5.83 -6.52
CA ASP A 73 -3.02 -6.86 -6.15
C ASP A 73 -4.34 -6.72 -6.91
N LEU A 74 -4.89 -5.52 -6.96
CA LEU A 74 -6.12 -5.22 -7.69
C LEU A 74 -6.02 -5.59 -9.17
N GLY A 75 -4.97 -5.14 -9.85
CA GLY A 75 -4.77 -5.43 -11.27
C GLY A 75 -4.41 -6.89 -11.54
N HIS A 76 -3.56 -7.48 -10.69
CA HIS A 76 -3.15 -8.87 -10.79
C HIS A 76 -4.33 -9.84 -10.63
N GLN A 77 -5.25 -9.59 -9.71
CA GLN A 77 -6.46 -10.38 -9.55
C GLN A 77 -7.51 -10.06 -10.64
N GLY A 78 -7.57 -8.82 -11.12
CA GLY A 78 -8.49 -8.40 -12.19
C GLY A 78 -8.20 -9.10 -13.52
N LEU A 79 -6.94 -9.34 -13.85
CA LEU A 79 -6.59 -9.93 -15.13
C LEU A 79 -7.10 -11.38 -15.29
N PRO A 80 -6.90 -12.33 -14.35
CA PRO A 80 -7.54 -13.64 -14.39
C PRO A 80 -9.07 -13.60 -14.41
N LEU A 81 -9.69 -12.58 -13.81
CA LEU A 81 -11.14 -12.37 -13.87
C LEU A 81 -11.58 -12.18 -15.33
N THR A 82 -10.85 -11.34 -16.09
CA THR A 82 -11.15 -11.10 -17.51
C THR A 82 -10.96 -12.34 -18.39
N LEU A 83 -9.99 -13.21 -18.09
CA LEU A 83 -9.79 -14.47 -18.78
C LEU A 83 -10.93 -15.46 -18.55
N ARG A 84 -11.49 -15.50 -17.32
CA ARG A 84 -12.66 -16.28 -16.99
C ARG A 84 -13.94 -15.80 -17.69
N MET A 85 -14.03 -14.51 -18.00
CA MET A 85 -15.07 -13.94 -18.85
C MET A 85 -14.88 -14.38 -20.30
N ALA A 86 -13.64 -14.35 -20.81
CA ALA A 86 -13.34 -14.69 -22.20
C ALA A 86 -13.58 -16.17 -22.54
N ASP A 87 -13.38 -17.08 -21.58
CA ASP A 87 -13.58 -18.52 -21.77
C ASP A 87 -14.98 -19.00 -21.34
N GLY A 88 -15.87 -18.11 -20.94
CA GLY A 88 -17.27 -18.39 -20.62
C GLY A 88 -17.52 -18.94 -19.22
N ARG A 89 -16.52 -19.00 -18.34
CA ARG A 89 -16.68 -19.36 -16.92
C ARG A 89 -17.44 -18.30 -16.11
N LEU A 90 -17.44 -17.06 -16.59
CA LEU A 90 -18.18 -15.93 -16.01
C LEU A 90 -18.90 -15.16 -17.12
N PRO A 91 -20.01 -14.47 -16.79
CA PRO A 91 -20.63 -13.54 -17.71
C PRO A 91 -19.64 -12.48 -18.19
N ASP A 92 -19.72 -12.09 -19.48
CA ASP A 92 -18.87 -11.06 -20.04
C ASP A 92 -19.20 -9.68 -19.44
N HIS A 93 -18.16 -8.86 -19.28
CA HIS A 93 -18.28 -7.50 -18.74
C HIS A 93 -17.31 -6.57 -19.49
N PRO A 94 -17.65 -5.28 -19.69
CA PRO A 94 -16.76 -4.29 -20.33
C PRO A 94 -15.35 -4.23 -19.77
N LEU A 95 -15.14 -4.57 -18.49
CA LEU A 95 -13.84 -4.67 -17.85
C LEU A 95 -12.85 -5.50 -18.67
N ARG A 96 -13.29 -6.61 -19.28
CA ARG A 96 -12.43 -7.49 -20.06
C ARG A 96 -11.76 -6.73 -21.22
N LEU A 97 -12.55 -6.07 -22.04
CA LEU A 97 -12.01 -5.33 -23.18
C LEU A 97 -11.21 -4.10 -22.73
N GLN A 98 -11.62 -3.42 -21.66
CA GLN A 98 -10.91 -2.26 -21.14
C GLN A 98 -9.50 -2.64 -20.66
N MET A 99 -9.34 -3.72 -19.88
CA MET A 99 -8.04 -4.18 -19.42
C MET A 99 -7.16 -4.66 -20.58
N TRP A 100 -7.72 -5.43 -21.50
CA TRP A 100 -6.97 -5.93 -22.66
C TRP A 100 -6.49 -4.79 -23.56
N ASN A 101 -7.35 -3.82 -23.85
CA ASN A 101 -6.99 -2.64 -24.65
C ASN A 101 -5.87 -1.82 -23.96
N GLN A 102 -5.93 -1.65 -22.65
CA GLN A 102 -4.87 -0.95 -21.90
C GLN A 102 -3.52 -1.68 -22.00
N MET A 103 -3.53 -3.01 -22.11
CA MET A 103 -2.35 -3.84 -22.32
C MET A 103 -1.92 -3.93 -23.80
N GLY A 104 -2.67 -3.35 -24.73
CA GLY A 104 -2.45 -3.50 -26.18
C GLY A 104 -2.75 -4.92 -26.70
N CYS A 105 -3.67 -5.64 -26.04
CA CYS A 105 -4.04 -7.02 -26.36
C CYS A 105 -5.45 -7.08 -26.95
N ASP A 106 -5.66 -7.93 -27.94
CA ASP A 106 -6.94 -8.18 -28.61
C ASP A 106 -7.52 -9.57 -28.35
N SER A 107 -6.73 -10.45 -27.73
CA SER A 107 -7.10 -11.84 -27.49
C SER A 107 -6.51 -12.38 -26.17
N HIS A 108 -7.10 -13.46 -25.66
CA HIS A 108 -6.57 -14.16 -24.48
C HIS A 108 -5.14 -14.71 -24.71
N ALA A 109 -4.83 -15.07 -25.95
CA ALA A 109 -3.47 -15.53 -26.32
C ALA A 109 -2.47 -14.36 -26.23
N ALA A 110 -2.85 -13.17 -26.70
CA ALA A 110 -2.04 -11.95 -26.58
C ALA A 110 -1.81 -11.55 -25.14
N VAL A 111 -2.85 -11.61 -24.29
CA VAL A 111 -2.73 -11.35 -22.83
C VAL A 111 -1.74 -12.32 -22.19
N LYS A 112 -1.86 -13.62 -22.48
CA LYS A 112 -0.94 -14.63 -21.97
C LYS A 112 0.50 -14.38 -22.40
N ALA A 113 0.72 -13.99 -23.67
CA ALA A 113 2.04 -13.66 -24.18
C ALA A 113 2.62 -12.38 -23.54
N ARG A 114 1.78 -11.38 -23.29
CA ARG A 114 2.20 -10.08 -22.74
C ARG A 114 2.70 -10.19 -21.30
N VAL A 115 2.00 -10.92 -20.44
CA VAL A 115 2.34 -11.00 -19.00
C VAL A 115 3.64 -11.73 -18.69
N VAL A 116 4.17 -12.50 -19.64
CA VAL A 116 5.46 -13.22 -19.48
C VAL A 116 6.64 -12.49 -20.10
N GLN A 117 6.44 -11.32 -20.69
CA GLN A 117 7.52 -10.49 -21.22
C GLN A 117 8.33 -9.87 -20.08
N GLN A 118 9.64 -9.71 -20.28
CA GLN A 118 10.55 -9.20 -19.26
C GLN A 118 10.26 -7.76 -18.84
N ASP A 119 9.65 -6.98 -19.72
CA ASP A 119 9.24 -5.58 -19.47
C ASP A 119 7.87 -5.45 -18.83
N PHE A 120 7.14 -6.56 -18.58
CA PHE A 120 5.85 -6.54 -17.90
C PHE A 120 6.03 -6.91 -16.42
N GLY A 121 5.71 -5.99 -15.54
CA GLY A 121 5.97 -6.15 -14.11
C GLY A 121 4.89 -5.57 -13.20
N THR A 122 5.27 -5.32 -11.97
CA THR A 122 4.36 -4.83 -10.91
C THR A 122 3.66 -3.53 -11.27
N ALA A 123 4.36 -2.61 -11.94
CA ALA A 123 3.79 -1.33 -12.34
C ALA A 123 2.70 -1.50 -13.41
N ASP A 124 2.88 -2.46 -14.35
CA ASP A 124 1.89 -2.74 -15.39
C ASP A 124 0.62 -3.34 -14.80
N PHE A 125 0.74 -4.27 -13.85
CA PHE A 125 -0.41 -4.76 -13.12
C PHE A 125 -1.08 -3.64 -12.32
N ALA A 126 -0.32 -2.83 -11.60
CA ALA A 126 -0.86 -1.72 -10.81
C ALA A 126 -1.61 -0.69 -11.67
N ALA A 127 -1.17 -0.48 -12.91
CA ALA A 127 -1.84 0.40 -13.87
C ALA A 127 -3.26 -0.09 -14.26
N LEU A 128 -3.56 -1.38 -14.08
CA LEU A 128 -4.89 -1.94 -14.33
C LEU A 128 -5.86 -1.76 -13.15
N ALA A 129 -5.38 -1.41 -11.96
CA ALA A 129 -6.19 -1.27 -10.76
C ALA A 129 -7.37 -0.30 -10.90
N PRO A 130 -7.23 0.87 -11.55
CA PRO A 130 -8.35 1.80 -11.74
C PRO A 130 -9.54 1.16 -12.46
N LEU A 131 -9.29 0.32 -13.47
CA LEU A 131 -10.34 -0.37 -14.23
C LEU A 131 -11.11 -1.37 -13.36
N VAL A 132 -10.41 -2.09 -12.47
CA VAL A 132 -11.04 -3.02 -11.54
C VAL A 132 -11.93 -2.28 -10.55
N VAL A 133 -11.43 -1.18 -9.97
CA VAL A 133 -12.21 -0.36 -9.02
C VAL A 133 -13.42 0.28 -9.69
N GLU A 134 -13.27 0.76 -10.92
CA GLU A 134 -14.38 1.31 -11.71
C GLU A 134 -15.43 0.23 -12.03
N ALA A 135 -15.00 -0.97 -12.41
CA ALA A 135 -15.92 -2.08 -12.67
C ALA A 135 -16.67 -2.51 -11.41
N ALA A 136 -16.02 -2.52 -10.25
CA ALA A 136 -16.67 -2.77 -8.97
C ALA A 136 -17.77 -1.73 -8.68
N ALA A 137 -17.49 -0.45 -8.92
CA ALA A 137 -18.46 0.64 -8.77
C ALA A 137 -19.66 0.52 -9.76
N LYS A 138 -19.49 -0.23 -10.84
CA LYS A 138 -20.54 -0.53 -11.85
C LYS A 138 -21.16 -1.92 -11.63
N ASN A 139 -21.08 -2.46 -10.42
CA ASN A 139 -21.68 -3.73 -10.01
C ASN A 139 -21.15 -4.96 -10.78
N CYS A 140 -19.87 -5.00 -11.13
CA CYS A 140 -19.20 -6.22 -11.56
C CYS A 140 -18.87 -7.10 -10.35
N PRO A 141 -19.56 -8.21 -10.10
CA PRO A 141 -19.46 -8.97 -8.84
C PRO A 141 -18.04 -9.44 -8.54
N GLY A 142 -17.33 -9.97 -9.55
CA GLY A 142 -15.95 -10.42 -9.37
C GLY A 142 -14.97 -9.26 -9.08
N ALA A 143 -15.21 -8.07 -9.64
CA ALA A 143 -14.41 -6.89 -9.33
C ALA A 143 -14.71 -6.35 -7.93
N GLU A 144 -15.98 -6.42 -7.47
CA GLU A 144 -16.34 -6.07 -6.09
C GLU A 144 -15.63 -6.97 -5.07
N GLU A 145 -15.61 -8.29 -5.33
CA GLU A 145 -14.90 -9.25 -4.46
C GLU A 145 -13.41 -8.95 -4.38
N ILE A 146 -12.77 -8.59 -5.51
CA ILE A 146 -11.37 -8.22 -5.56
C ILE A 146 -11.11 -6.98 -4.69
N VAL A 147 -11.91 -5.91 -4.86
CA VAL A 147 -11.75 -4.67 -4.09
C VAL A 147 -11.96 -4.91 -2.60
N LYS A 148 -13.00 -5.66 -2.21
CA LYS A 148 -13.28 -6.03 -0.82
C LYS A 148 -12.17 -6.91 -0.23
N GLY A 149 -11.68 -7.88 -0.97
CA GLY A 149 -10.60 -8.77 -0.55
C GLY A 149 -9.29 -8.03 -0.32
N SER A 150 -8.92 -7.14 -1.24
CA SER A 150 -7.74 -6.27 -1.16
C SER A 150 -7.83 -5.33 0.05
N ALA A 151 -8.98 -4.69 0.26
CA ALA A 151 -9.23 -3.83 1.41
C ALA A 151 -9.14 -4.60 2.75
N ALA A 152 -9.72 -5.80 2.81
CA ALA A 152 -9.64 -6.66 3.98
C ALA A 152 -8.21 -7.10 4.30
N ALA A 153 -7.37 -7.34 3.28
CA ALA A 153 -5.97 -7.67 3.46
C ALA A 153 -5.19 -6.51 4.10
N LEU A 154 -5.36 -5.29 3.59
CA LEU A 154 -4.74 -4.10 4.16
C LEU A 154 -5.24 -3.84 5.60
N SER A 155 -6.54 -3.98 5.85
CA SER A 155 -7.14 -3.84 7.18
C SER A 155 -6.57 -4.84 8.18
N ARG A 156 -6.33 -6.10 7.78
CA ARG A 156 -5.68 -7.11 8.64
C ARG A 156 -4.26 -6.67 9.04
N CYS A 157 -3.47 -6.13 8.11
CA CYS A 157 -2.13 -5.62 8.45
C CYS A 157 -2.19 -4.48 9.46
N ILE A 158 -3.13 -3.54 9.28
CA ILE A 158 -3.35 -2.42 10.21
C ILE A 158 -3.76 -2.94 11.59
N SER A 159 -4.70 -3.90 11.64
CA SER A 159 -5.15 -4.52 12.89
C SER A 159 -4.02 -5.27 13.60
N THR A 160 -3.18 -5.97 12.85
CA THR A 160 -2.00 -6.66 13.41
C THR A 160 -1.05 -5.66 14.05
N VAL A 161 -0.75 -4.55 13.37
CA VAL A 161 0.11 -3.50 13.91
C VAL A 161 -0.49 -2.88 15.17
N ALA A 162 -1.80 -2.58 15.16
CA ALA A 162 -2.50 -2.04 16.32
C ALA A 162 -2.42 -3.00 17.53
N GLN A 163 -2.63 -4.30 17.32
CA GLN A 163 -2.54 -5.33 18.36
C GLN A 163 -1.14 -5.46 18.92
N GLN A 164 -0.10 -5.55 18.07
CA GLN A 164 1.29 -5.71 18.48
C GLN A 164 1.81 -4.51 19.28
N LEU A 165 1.29 -3.32 19.01
CA LEU A 165 1.62 -2.08 19.72
C LEU A 165 0.63 -1.73 20.84
N CYS A 166 -0.35 -2.59 21.13
CA CYS A 166 -1.39 -2.37 22.14
C CYS A 166 -2.18 -1.06 21.95
N LEU A 167 -2.36 -0.61 20.70
CA LEU A 167 -3.08 0.62 20.35
C LEU A 167 -4.59 0.34 20.25
N ARG A 168 -5.38 0.76 21.25
CA ARG A 168 -6.83 0.57 21.27
C ARG A 168 -7.57 1.50 20.31
N SER A 169 -7.15 2.76 20.27
CA SER A 169 -7.74 3.80 19.41
C SER A 169 -6.65 4.45 18.53
N PRO A 170 -6.04 3.68 17.58
CA PRO A 170 -4.92 4.16 16.78
C PRO A 170 -5.33 5.32 15.86
N LEU A 171 -4.44 6.30 15.72
CA LEU A 171 -4.47 7.21 14.58
C LEU A 171 -4.01 6.43 13.34
N VAL A 172 -4.87 6.27 12.34
CA VAL A 172 -4.55 5.59 11.09
C VAL A 172 -4.45 6.61 9.96
N VAL A 173 -3.31 6.65 9.31
CA VAL A 173 -3.06 7.45 8.11
C VAL A 173 -2.84 6.49 6.95
N CYS A 174 -3.63 6.61 5.89
CA CYS A 174 -3.45 5.85 4.66
C CYS A 174 -2.85 6.74 3.57
N HIS A 175 -1.83 6.22 2.88
CA HIS A 175 -1.10 6.90 1.81
C HIS A 175 -0.85 5.96 0.63
N GLY A 176 -0.52 6.52 -0.55
CA GLY A 176 -0.24 5.77 -1.77
C GLY A 176 -1.41 5.74 -2.75
N GLY A 177 -1.08 5.51 -4.04
CA GLY A 177 -2.01 5.71 -5.16
C GLY A 177 -3.30 4.91 -5.08
N ALA A 178 -3.25 3.69 -4.54
CA ALA A 178 -4.43 2.83 -4.43
C ALA A 178 -5.50 3.38 -3.46
N VAL A 179 -5.09 4.10 -2.41
CA VAL A 179 -6.01 4.67 -1.42
C VAL A 179 -6.20 6.19 -1.58
N THR A 180 -5.30 6.86 -2.31
CA THR A 180 -5.39 8.31 -2.52
C THR A 180 -6.20 8.66 -3.77
N HIS A 181 -6.02 7.90 -4.87
CA HIS A 181 -6.61 8.21 -6.17
C HIS A 181 -7.80 7.33 -6.53
N LEU A 182 -7.92 6.14 -5.93
CA LEU A 182 -9.01 5.20 -6.21
C LEU A 182 -10.09 5.29 -5.12
N GLN A 183 -11.09 6.12 -5.34
CA GLN A 183 -12.18 6.40 -4.38
C GLN A 183 -12.84 5.11 -3.86
N GLY A 184 -13.17 4.17 -4.75
CA GLY A 184 -13.80 2.89 -4.36
C GLY A 184 -12.90 2.04 -3.46
N SER A 185 -11.60 1.97 -3.76
CA SER A 185 -10.61 1.28 -2.91
C SER A 185 -10.50 1.95 -1.54
N ARG A 186 -10.40 3.28 -1.49
CA ARG A 186 -10.37 4.04 -0.24
C ARG A 186 -11.59 3.76 0.63
N THR A 187 -12.79 3.80 0.04
CA THR A 187 -14.04 3.54 0.76
C THR A 187 -14.07 2.12 1.32
N ALA A 188 -13.67 1.13 0.53
CA ALA A 188 -13.62 -0.27 0.97
C ALA A 188 -12.61 -0.47 2.13
N VAL A 189 -11.43 0.15 2.03
CA VAL A 189 -10.41 0.11 3.11
C VAL A 189 -10.95 0.76 4.38
N GLN A 190 -11.60 1.90 4.28
CA GLN A 190 -12.21 2.57 5.43
C GLN A 190 -13.24 1.68 6.10
N GLN A 191 -14.18 1.12 5.34
CA GLN A 191 -15.19 0.21 5.86
C GLN A 191 -14.58 -1.03 6.55
N ALA A 192 -13.54 -1.61 5.95
CA ALA A 192 -12.86 -2.78 6.52
C ALA A 192 -12.14 -2.44 7.85
N ILE A 193 -11.55 -1.25 7.97
CA ILE A 193 -10.91 -0.80 9.21
C ILE A 193 -11.95 -0.47 10.27
N ASP A 194 -13.03 0.24 9.92
CA ASP A 194 -14.11 0.58 10.86
C ASP A 194 -14.76 -0.68 11.46
N GLN A 195 -14.80 -1.78 10.69
CA GLN A 195 -15.29 -3.08 11.18
C GLN A 195 -14.28 -3.79 12.09
N SER A 196 -12.97 -3.71 11.79
CA SER A 196 -11.94 -4.47 12.50
C SER A 196 -11.36 -3.71 13.71
N ILE A 197 -11.38 -2.38 13.68
CA ILE A 197 -10.90 -1.48 14.74
C ILE A 197 -11.91 -0.32 14.87
N PRO A 198 -13.07 -0.53 15.51
CA PRO A 198 -14.12 0.49 15.57
C PRO A 198 -13.70 1.82 16.21
N GLU A 199 -12.68 1.79 17.06
CA GLU A 199 -12.14 2.99 17.72
C GLU A 199 -11.00 3.66 16.94
N ALA A 200 -10.66 3.19 15.73
CA ALA A 200 -9.64 3.81 14.91
C ALA A 200 -10.02 5.25 14.53
N ARG A 201 -9.05 6.14 14.62
CA ARG A 201 -9.20 7.55 14.22
C ARG A 201 -8.51 7.78 12.90
N TRP A 202 -9.23 8.32 11.94
CA TRP A 202 -8.67 8.63 10.63
C TRP A 202 -7.91 9.94 10.65
N GLY A 203 -6.68 9.92 10.12
CA GLY A 203 -5.83 11.10 9.98
C GLY A 203 -5.46 11.40 8.53
N LYS A 204 -4.97 12.62 8.33
CA LYS A 204 -4.24 13.01 7.12
C LYS A 204 -2.76 13.08 7.44
N ALA A 205 -1.91 12.69 6.48
CA ALA A 205 -0.48 12.89 6.61
C ALA A 205 -0.19 14.38 6.84
N LYS A 206 0.68 14.70 7.81
CA LYS A 206 1.12 16.08 8.08
C LYS A 206 2.28 16.51 7.18
N GLY A 207 3.07 15.54 6.71
CA GLY A 207 4.18 15.72 5.79
C GLY A 207 4.47 14.41 5.05
N ASP A 208 5.47 14.43 4.20
CA ASP A 208 5.93 13.29 3.41
C ASP A 208 7.20 12.62 4.01
N ALA A 209 7.80 11.70 3.25
CA ALA A 209 9.00 10.99 3.69
C ALA A 209 10.23 11.92 3.80
N CYS A 210 10.30 12.98 3.00
CA CYS A 210 11.38 13.96 3.07
C CYS A 210 11.28 14.80 4.34
N ASP A 211 10.06 15.26 4.67
CA ASP A 211 9.80 15.94 5.95
C ASP A 211 10.17 15.06 7.14
N GLY A 212 9.80 13.79 7.06
CA GLY A 212 10.16 12.82 8.10
C GLY A 212 11.67 12.59 8.24
N ALA A 213 12.38 12.53 7.12
CA ALA A 213 13.86 12.43 7.14
C ALA A 213 14.51 13.62 7.83
N LEU A 214 14.03 14.84 7.54
CA LEU A 214 14.50 16.07 8.20
C LEU A 214 14.22 16.02 9.71
N LEU A 215 13.00 15.68 10.12
CA LEU A 215 12.65 15.55 11.54
C LEU A 215 13.48 14.49 12.27
N MET A 216 13.86 13.41 11.61
CA MET A 216 14.72 12.37 12.18
C MET A 216 16.17 12.86 12.32
N ALA A 217 16.68 13.61 11.35
CA ALA A 217 18.02 14.22 11.39
C ALA A 217 18.13 15.24 12.53
N GLU A 218 17.15 16.12 12.68
CA GLU A 218 17.08 17.11 13.77
C GLU A 218 17.06 16.43 15.14
N ALA A 219 16.21 15.41 15.32
CA ALA A 219 16.10 14.67 16.58
C ALA A 219 17.41 13.94 16.93
N SER A 220 18.18 13.53 15.93
CA SER A 220 19.47 12.86 16.13
C SER A 220 20.58 13.84 16.51
N SER A 221 20.54 15.07 16.00
CA SER A 221 21.52 16.13 16.32
C SER A 221 21.36 16.69 17.74
N LEU A 222 20.16 16.58 18.32
CA LEU A 222 19.84 17.08 19.67
C LEU A 222 20.14 16.07 20.79
N ARG A 223 20.55 14.84 20.49
CA ARG A 223 20.94 13.85 21.52
C ARG A 223 22.34 14.17 22.03
N PRO A 224 22.52 14.46 23.34
CA PRO A 224 23.86 14.63 23.89
C PRO A 224 24.66 13.34 23.74
N ARG A 225 25.96 13.49 23.46
CA ARG A 225 26.94 12.40 23.35
C ARG A 225 27.14 11.69 24.68
#